data_52ae1a95103b52662931c3db810061f9
#
_entry.id   52ae1a95103b52662931c3db810061f9
#
_cell.length_a   1.000
_cell.length_b   1.000
_cell.length_c   1.000
_cell.angle_alpha   90.00
_cell.angle_beta   90.00
_cell.angle_gamma   90.00
#
_symmetry.space_group_name_H-M   'P 1'
#
loop_
_entity.id
_entity.type
_entity.pdbx_description
1 polymer ?
#
loop_
_entity_poly.entity_id
_entity_poly.type
_entity_poly.pdbx_seq_one_letter_code
_entity_poly.pdbx_strand_id
1 'polypeptide(L)'
;MEDLLSEHGEQFDQPMPVAISRERGEIHPEIERIALALEAAADGELRARLPTAGILAPIAIAANRLISQNARFMREITRVSRRVSSDGRLSERAHVSVVSGAYEEALSGLNDLLDQLTWHAGETGAVARALEQGELGRTMPLEWPDGTPLRGQALRVARSMNALVARLGGIRSEVIRIAGEVGTAGRLGGQAEVRGASGAWEELISAVNLLAANLTSQVRNIALVTTAVARGDLSRKITVP
;
A
#
# COMPACT_ATOMS: atom_id res chain seq x y z
N MET A 1 14.35 38.55 2.74
CA MET A 1 14.50 37.50 3.75
C MET A 1 14.34 36.17 3.02
N GLU A 2 15.10 36.08 1.95
CA GLU A 2 15.27 34.95 1.02
C GLU A 2 16.77 34.93 0.71
N ASP A 3 17.54 34.20 1.48
CA ASP A 3 18.94 33.87 1.22
C ASP A 3 19.54 33.23 2.47
N LEU A 4 19.26 31.97 2.72
CA LEU A 4 19.98 31.14 3.70
C LEU A 4 19.60 29.62 3.64
N LEU A 5 19.21 29.09 2.47
CA LEU A 5 18.94 27.64 2.33
C LEU A 5 19.53 27.03 1.04
N SER A 6 20.76 27.39 0.68
CA SER A 6 21.42 26.78 -0.49
C SER A 6 22.91 26.51 -0.30
N GLU A 7 23.32 26.02 0.86
CA GLU A 7 24.68 25.51 1.02
C GLU A 7 24.72 24.35 2.02
N HIS A 8 24.25 23.16 1.64
CA HIS A 8 24.67 21.89 2.28
C HIS A 8 24.15 20.68 1.47
N GLY A 9 24.38 20.66 0.20
CA GLY A 9 24.00 19.51 -0.61
C GLY A 9 24.87 19.37 -1.83
N GLU A 10 26.18 19.04 -1.69
CA GLU A 10 27.00 18.52 -2.79
C GLU A 10 28.46 18.39 -2.35
N GLN A 11 28.75 17.40 -1.49
CA GLN A 11 30.15 17.10 -1.16
C GLN A 11 30.41 15.61 -0.90
N PHE A 12 29.65 14.70 -1.52
CA PHE A 12 29.88 13.25 -1.37
C PHE A 12 30.11 12.48 -2.67
N ASP A 13 30.32 13.16 -3.81
CA ASP A 13 30.54 12.45 -5.07
C ASP A 13 31.70 13.04 -5.88
N GLN A 14 32.88 13.09 -5.24
CA GLN A 14 34.11 13.13 -6.00
C GLN A 14 34.96 11.92 -5.65
N PRO A 15 35.13 10.96 -6.57
CA PRO A 15 36.15 9.94 -6.41
C PRO A 15 37.49 10.66 -6.36
N MET A 16 38.19 10.52 -5.24
CA MET A 16 39.58 10.99 -5.14
C MET A 16 40.37 10.38 -6.31
N PRO A 17 40.96 11.19 -7.19
CA PRO A 17 41.83 10.64 -8.22
C PRO A 17 43.04 10.03 -7.53
N VAL A 18 43.07 8.71 -7.44
CA VAL A 18 44.32 8.00 -7.17
C VAL A 18 45.18 8.16 -8.42
N ALA A 19 45.94 9.25 -8.44
CA ALA A 19 46.98 9.45 -9.42
C ALA A 19 48.07 8.42 -9.08
N ILE A 20 47.95 7.21 -9.63
CA ILE A 20 49.02 6.23 -9.66
C ILE A 20 50.02 6.78 -10.66
N SER A 21 50.98 7.54 -10.16
CA SER A 21 52.20 7.89 -10.90
C SER A 21 52.84 6.58 -11.38
N ARG A 22 52.91 6.40 -12.70
CA ARG A 22 53.65 5.29 -13.34
C ARG A 22 55.13 5.44 -13.13
N GLU A 23 55.62 5.18 -11.92
CA GLU A 23 56.99 4.69 -11.75
C GLU A 23 56.95 3.17 -11.80
N ARG A 24 57.50 2.60 -12.86
CA ARG A 24 57.75 1.16 -13.01
C ARG A 24 58.82 0.72 -11.99
N GLY A 25 58.47 0.67 -10.71
CA GLY A 25 59.07 -0.23 -9.75
C GLY A 25 58.37 -1.59 -9.89
N GLU A 26 59.11 -2.68 -9.81
CA GLU A 26 58.59 -4.04 -9.88
C GLU A 26 57.41 -4.18 -8.91
N ILE A 27 56.17 -4.15 -9.41
CA ILE A 27 54.96 -4.36 -8.63
C ILE A 27 55.04 -5.81 -8.16
N HIS A 28 55.16 -6.01 -6.82
CA HIS A 28 55.22 -7.33 -6.26
C HIS A 28 53.97 -8.15 -6.68
N PRO A 29 54.13 -9.36 -7.21
CA PRO A 29 52.99 -10.11 -7.79
C PRO A 29 51.85 -10.39 -6.82
N GLU A 30 52.07 -10.24 -5.52
CA GLU A 30 51.02 -10.29 -4.48
C GLU A 30 50.14 -9.04 -4.47
N ILE A 31 50.73 -7.84 -4.75
CA ILE A 31 49.96 -6.58 -4.84
C ILE A 31 49.04 -6.63 -6.06
N GLU A 32 49.56 -7.10 -7.20
CA GLU A 32 48.78 -7.24 -8.42
C GLU A 32 47.55 -8.19 -8.24
N ARG A 33 47.80 -9.33 -7.54
CA ARG A 33 46.69 -10.25 -7.22
C ARG A 33 45.63 -9.63 -6.29
N ILE A 34 46.04 -8.80 -5.34
CA ILE A 34 45.14 -8.08 -4.46
C ILE A 34 44.32 -7.06 -5.27
N ALA A 35 44.98 -6.29 -6.14
CA ALA A 35 44.31 -5.33 -7.02
C ALA A 35 43.25 -6.00 -7.92
N LEU A 36 43.63 -7.06 -8.62
CA LEU A 36 42.73 -7.83 -9.48
C LEU A 36 41.55 -8.42 -8.70
N ALA A 37 41.74 -8.90 -7.49
CA ALA A 37 40.63 -9.42 -6.69
C ALA A 37 39.68 -8.32 -6.19
N LEU A 38 40.21 -7.12 -5.90
CA LEU A 38 39.40 -5.97 -5.52
C LEU A 38 38.64 -5.40 -6.72
N GLU A 39 39.26 -5.34 -7.91
CA GLU A 39 38.62 -4.98 -9.17
C GLU A 39 37.49 -5.96 -9.51
N ALA A 40 37.75 -7.28 -9.48
CA ALA A 40 36.72 -8.28 -9.67
C ALA A 40 35.56 -8.15 -8.65
N ALA A 41 35.87 -7.83 -7.38
CA ALA A 41 34.86 -7.58 -6.36
C ALA A 41 34.06 -6.29 -6.61
N ALA A 42 34.69 -5.24 -7.16
CA ALA A 42 34.01 -4.02 -7.57
C ALA A 42 33.05 -4.29 -8.74
N ASP A 43 33.41 -5.20 -9.65
CA ASP A 43 32.55 -5.65 -10.76
C ASP A 43 31.46 -6.67 -10.33
N GLY A 44 31.40 -6.98 -9.01
CA GLY A 44 30.39 -7.88 -8.47
C GLY A 44 30.80 -9.35 -8.36
N GLU A 45 32.03 -9.72 -8.73
CA GLU A 45 32.58 -11.08 -8.57
C GLU A 45 33.05 -11.32 -7.12
N LEU A 46 32.14 -11.63 -6.23
CA LEU A 46 32.38 -11.76 -4.78
C LEU A 46 32.87 -13.15 -4.35
N ARG A 47 33.34 -13.97 -5.29
CA ARG A 47 33.88 -15.32 -5.03
C ARG A 47 35.40 -15.37 -4.83
N ALA A 48 36.10 -14.37 -5.34
CA ALA A 48 37.57 -14.28 -5.22
C ALA A 48 38.01 -14.36 -3.76
N ARG A 49 39.12 -15.06 -3.52
CA ARG A 49 39.77 -15.15 -2.21
C ARG A 49 41.27 -15.03 -2.40
N LEU A 50 41.88 -14.20 -1.59
CA LEU A 50 43.31 -13.95 -1.55
C LEU A 50 44.00 -14.90 -0.58
N PRO A 51 45.18 -15.39 -0.90
CA PRO A 51 46.03 -16.15 0.06
C PRO A 51 46.31 -15.28 1.28
N THR A 52 46.20 -15.86 2.46
CA THR A 52 46.45 -15.18 3.75
C THR A 52 47.80 -15.49 4.32
N ALA A 53 48.78 -15.76 3.47
CA ALA A 53 50.19 -16.01 3.83
C ALA A 53 51.08 -14.94 3.16
N GLY A 54 52.29 -14.70 3.70
CA GLY A 54 53.24 -13.72 3.17
C GLY A 54 53.18 -12.36 3.85
N ILE A 55 53.96 -11.42 3.34
CA ILE A 55 54.13 -10.06 3.92
C ILE A 55 52.82 -9.25 3.86
N LEU A 56 52.02 -9.50 2.83
CA LEU A 56 50.74 -8.79 2.58
C LEU A 56 49.53 -9.51 3.21
N ALA A 57 49.74 -10.54 4.04
CA ALA A 57 48.68 -11.28 4.71
C ALA A 57 47.64 -10.40 5.44
N PRO A 58 48.02 -9.33 6.19
CA PRO A 58 47.03 -8.45 6.83
C PRO A 58 46.10 -7.76 5.83
N ILE A 59 46.62 -7.33 4.69
CA ILE A 59 45.84 -6.68 3.61
C ILE A 59 44.92 -7.71 2.95
N ALA A 60 45.43 -8.91 2.65
CA ALA A 60 44.65 -10.00 2.08
C ALA A 60 43.50 -10.45 3.00
N ILE A 61 43.70 -10.50 4.30
CA ILE A 61 42.69 -10.79 5.32
C ILE A 61 41.62 -9.71 5.31
N ALA A 62 41.98 -8.42 5.31
CA ALA A 62 41.05 -7.30 5.28
C ALA A 62 40.23 -7.29 3.99
N ALA A 63 40.86 -7.49 2.82
CA ALA A 63 40.18 -7.60 1.53
C ALA A 63 39.21 -8.79 1.49
N ASN A 64 39.65 -9.97 1.95
CA ASN A 64 38.77 -11.15 2.04
C ASN A 64 37.56 -10.93 2.96
N ARG A 65 37.76 -10.19 4.05
CA ARG A 65 36.66 -9.81 4.96
C ARG A 65 35.66 -8.91 4.25
N LEU A 66 36.12 -7.87 3.55
CA LEU A 66 35.29 -6.96 2.78
C LEU A 66 34.49 -7.70 1.70
N ILE A 67 35.16 -8.51 0.88
CA ILE A 67 34.53 -9.33 -0.17
C ILE A 67 33.48 -10.27 0.45
N SER A 68 33.80 -10.87 1.62
CA SER A 68 32.87 -11.78 2.30
C SER A 68 31.63 -11.06 2.85
N GLN A 69 31.77 -9.86 3.39
CA GLN A 69 30.64 -9.05 3.84
C GLN A 69 29.76 -8.64 2.68
N ASN A 70 30.33 -8.13 1.59
CA ASN A 70 29.60 -7.83 0.37
C ASN A 70 28.84 -9.06 -0.15
N ALA A 71 29.49 -10.20 -0.22
CA ALA A 71 28.88 -11.45 -0.68
C ALA A 71 27.70 -11.89 0.21
N ARG A 72 27.77 -11.71 1.52
CA ARG A 72 26.68 -12.03 2.45
C ARG A 72 25.51 -11.07 2.26
N PHE A 73 25.79 -9.78 2.21
CA PHE A 73 24.81 -8.73 1.98
C PHE A 73 24.05 -8.95 0.68
N MET A 74 24.76 -9.13 -0.45
CA MET A 74 24.15 -9.36 -1.74
C MET A 74 23.32 -10.64 -1.80
N ARG A 75 23.76 -11.72 -1.14
CA ARG A 75 22.97 -12.95 -1.04
C ARG A 75 21.67 -12.73 -0.28
N GLU A 76 21.70 -12.00 0.84
CA GLU A 76 20.50 -11.72 1.63
C GLU A 76 19.50 -10.86 0.85
N ILE A 77 19.95 -9.79 0.22
CA ILE A 77 19.06 -8.95 -0.64
C ILE A 77 18.45 -9.80 -1.76
N THR A 78 19.28 -10.60 -2.47
CA THR A 78 18.79 -11.43 -3.58
C THR A 78 17.81 -12.49 -3.08
N ARG A 79 18.08 -13.11 -1.93
CA ARG A 79 17.19 -14.10 -1.32
C ARG A 79 15.82 -13.49 -1.00
N VAL A 80 15.82 -12.37 -0.26
CA VAL A 80 14.59 -11.68 0.14
C VAL A 80 13.85 -11.16 -1.09
N SER A 81 14.54 -10.49 -2.00
CA SER A 81 13.94 -9.97 -3.23
C SER A 81 13.25 -11.08 -4.03
N ARG A 82 13.89 -12.24 -4.21
CA ARG A 82 13.30 -13.38 -4.91
C ARG A 82 12.07 -13.92 -4.18
N ARG A 83 12.15 -14.10 -2.85
CA ARG A 83 11.01 -14.59 -2.05
C ARG A 83 9.82 -13.66 -2.10
N VAL A 84 10.07 -12.36 -2.05
CA VAL A 84 9.01 -11.36 -2.12
C VAL A 84 8.44 -11.25 -3.53
N SER A 85 9.29 -11.14 -4.56
CA SER A 85 8.84 -10.88 -5.93
C SER A 85 8.27 -12.11 -6.65
N SER A 86 8.87 -13.30 -6.43
CA SER A 86 8.46 -14.51 -7.15
C SER A 86 7.44 -15.35 -6.38
N ASP A 87 7.60 -15.45 -5.06
CA ASP A 87 6.75 -16.27 -4.20
C ASP A 87 5.62 -15.47 -3.54
N GLY A 88 5.61 -14.13 -3.69
CA GLY A 88 4.64 -13.23 -3.05
C GLY A 88 4.75 -13.18 -1.51
N ARG A 89 5.86 -13.65 -0.93
CA ARG A 89 6.04 -13.79 0.53
C ARG A 89 6.48 -12.48 1.16
N LEU A 90 5.57 -11.56 1.38
CA LEU A 90 5.86 -10.28 2.07
C LEU A 90 6.33 -10.45 3.51
N SER A 91 6.11 -11.61 4.15
CA SER A 91 6.59 -11.91 5.51
C SER A 91 8.06 -12.31 5.59
N GLU A 92 8.74 -12.46 4.45
CA GLU A 92 10.18 -12.75 4.42
C GLU A 92 10.99 -11.57 4.95
N ARG A 93 12.07 -11.85 5.71
CA ARG A 93 12.95 -10.83 6.28
C ARG A 93 14.40 -11.18 6.02
N ALA A 94 15.25 -10.15 5.91
CA ALA A 94 16.68 -10.29 5.80
C ALA A 94 17.29 -10.63 7.16
N HIS A 95 18.30 -11.53 7.14
CA HIS A 95 19.03 -11.89 8.34
C HIS A 95 20.11 -10.83 8.63
N VAL A 96 19.80 -9.88 9.50
CA VAL A 96 20.66 -8.72 9.81
C VAL A 96 22.00 -9.14 10.42
N SER A 97 22.00 -10.19 11.27
CA SER A 97 23.16 -10.69 11.99
C SER A 97 24.29 -11.28 11.12
N VAL A 98 24.08 -11.44 9.82
CA VAL A 98 25.11 -11.97 8.90
C VAL A 98 26.12 -10.92 8.44
N VAL A 99 25.84 -9.65 8.70
CA VAL A 99 26.65 -8.48 8.34
C VAL A 99 26.80 -7.52 9.53
N SER A 100 27.54 -6.43 9.36
CA SER A 100 27.73 -5.42 10.41
C SER A 100 27.90 -4.03 9.82
N GLY A 101 27.71 -2.98 10.66
CA GLY A 101 27.84 -1.58 10.25
C GLY A 101 26.78 -1.17 9.25
N ALA A 102 27.13 -0.39 8.24
CA ALA A 102 26.19 0.13 7.24
C ALA A 102 25.38 -0.94 6.48
N TYR A 103 25.93 -2.15 6.33
CA TYR A 103 25.19 -3.27 5.75
C TYR A 103 24.05 -3.77 6.64
N GLU A 104 24.29 -3.75 7.97
CA GLU A 104 23.27 -4.08 8.96
C GLU A 104 22.12 -3.07 8.94
N GLU A 105 22.46 -1.78 8.92
CA GLU A 105 21.47 -0.70 8.81
C GLU A 105 20.64 -0.82 7.52
N ALA A 106 21.30 -1.12 6.39
CA ALA A 106 20.59 -1.29 5.12
C ALA A 106 19.63 -2.49 5.12
N LEU A 107 20.02 -3.63 5.71
CA LEU A 107 19.12 -4.79 5.84
C LEU A 107 18.00 -4.52 6.85
N SER A 108 18.27 -3.79 7.93
CA SER A 108 17.23 -3.36 8.87
C SER A 108 16.21 -2.46 8.19
N GLY A 109 16.66 -1.43 7.46
CA GLY A 109 15.76 -0.56 6.70
C GLY A 109 14.96 -1.31 5.64
N LEU A 110 15.53 -2.33 5.01
CA LEU A 110 14.77 -3.22 4.11
C LEU A 110 13.67 -3.98 4.87
N ASN A 111 13.97 -4.50 6.07
CA ASN A 111 12.99 -5.18 6.89
C ASN A 111 11.86 -4.24 7.34
N ASP A 112 12.19 -3.02 7.76
CA ASP A 112 11.20 -2.00 8.14
C ASP A 112 10.26 -1.67 6.97
N LEU A 113 10.81 -1.53 5.76
CA LEU A 113 10.02 -1.32 4.54
C LEU A 113 9.08 -2.50 4.25
N LEU A 114 9.57 -3.74 4.42
CA LEU A 114 8.74 -4.94 4.24
C LEU A 114 7.68 -5.07 5.33
N ASP A 115 7.95 -4.66 6.57
CA ASP A 115 6.98 -4.61 7.66
C ASP A 115 5.84 -3.66 7.33
N GLN A 116 6.17 -2.45 6.87
CA GLN A 116 5.18 -1.46 6.45
C GLN A 116 4.32 -1.97 5.29
N LEU A 117 4.93 -2.55 4.25
CA LEU A 117 4.19 -3.12 3.12
C LEU A 117 3.28 -4.27 3.54
N THR A 118 3.78 -5.18 4.38
CA THR A 118 3.02 -6.33 4.88
C THR A 118 1.81 -5.89 5.68
N TRP A 119 2.01 -4.97 6.61
CA TRP A 119 0.94 -4.43 7.44
C TRP A 119 -0.13 -3.73 6.59
N HIS A 120 0.30 -2.82 5.70
CA HIS A 120 -0.63 -2.06 4.86
C HIS A 120 -1.43 -2.96 3.91
N ALA A 121 -0.79 -3.95 3.30
CA ALA A 121 -1.48 -4.94 2.46
C ALA A 121 -2.45 -5.80 3.29
N GLY A 122 -2.05 -6.19 4.50
CA GLY A 122 -2.86 -6.95 5.44
C GLY A 122 -4.14 -6.20 5.86
N GLU A 123 -4.01 -4.93 6.25
CA GLU A 123 -5.16 -4.09 6.62
C GLU A 123 -6.08 -3.82 5.42
N THR A 124 -5.50 -3.53 4.24
CA THR A 124 -6.30 -3.38 3.00
C THR A 124 -7.10 -4.66 2.72
N GLY A 125 -6.46 -5.83 2.80
CA GLY A 125 -7.12 -7.12 2.61
C GLY A 125 -8.18 -7.41 3.68
N ALA A 126 -7.97 -6.96 4.91
CA ALA A 126 -8.93 -7.14 5.99
C ALA A 126 -10.21 -6.28 5.79
N VAL A 127 -10.06 -5.03 5.35
CA VAL A 127 -11.20 -4.17 4.99
C VAL A 127 -11.93 -4.73 3.76
N ALA A 128 -11.20 -5.20 2.74
CA ALA A 128 -11.81 -5.81 1.57
C ALA A 128 -12.64 -7.06 1.92
N ARG A 129 -12.14 -7.94 2.79
CA ARG A 129 -12.91 -9.11 3.28
C ARG A 129 -14.12 -8.70 4.10
N ALA A 130 -14.02 -7.68 4.94
CA ALA A 130 -15.16 -7.15 5.69
C ALA A 130 -16.25 -6.66 4.73
N LEU A 131 -15.88 -5.92 3.68
CA LEU A 131 -16.80 -5.47 2.64
C LEU A 131 -17.47 -6.65 1.90
N GLU A 132 -16.70 -7.68 1.56
CA GLU A 132 -17.23 -8.91 0.93
C GLU A 132 -18.28 -9.59 1.82
N GLN A 133 -18.11 -9.56 3.15
CA GLN A 133 -19.05 -10.10 4.13
C GLN A 133 -20.21 -9.14 4.46
N GLY A 134 -20.24 -7.94 3.86
CA GLY A 134 -21.25 -6.92 4.14
C GLY A 134 -21.01 -6.15 5.44
N GLU A 135 -19.84 -6.28 6.05
CA GLU A 135 -19.45 -5.55 7.25
C GLU A 135 -18.93 -4.14 6.87
N LEU A 136 -19.80 -3.15 6.93
CA LEU A 136 -19.50 -1.77 6.54
C LEU A 136 -19.00 -0.90 7.72
N GLY A 137 -18.56 -1.51 8.81
CA GLY A 137 -18.02 -0.81 9.98
C GLY A 137 -16.50 -0.78 10.06
N ARG A 138 -15.81 -1.67 9.32
CA ARG A 138 -14.36 -1.77 9.35
C ARG A 138 -13.73 -0.73 8.42
N THR A 139 -12.79 0.05 8.95
CA THR A 139 -12.03 1.06 8.19
C THR A 139 -10.54 0.79 8.27
N MET A 140 -9.79 1.32 7.30
CA MET A 140 -8.33 1.36 7.32
C MET A 140 -7.84 2.32 8.39
N PRO A 141 -6.86 1.94 9.23
CA PRO A 141 -6.17 2.89 10.09
C PRO A 141 -5.48 3.99 9.26
N LEU A 142 -5.39 5.21 9.81
CA LEU A 142 -4.67 6.33 9.19
C LEU A 142 -3.29 6.55 9.82
N GLU A 143 -2.90 5.68 10.73
CA GLU A 143 -1.63 5.65 11.45
C GLU A 143 -1.02 4.26 11.37
N TRP A 144 0.31 4.20 11.42
CA TRP A 144 1.05 2.96 11.57
C TRP A 144 0.87 2.37 12.97
N PRO A 145 1.24 1.10 13.21
CA PRO A 145 1.15 0.48 14.54
C PRO A 145 1.95 1.20 15.64
N ASP A 146 2.95 1.97 15.28
CA ASP A 146 3.76 2.80 16.17
C ASP A 146 3.13 4.16 16.48
N GLY A 147 1.95 4.46 15.94
CA GLY A 147 1.24 5.74 16.13
C GLY A 147 1.68 6.84 15.17
N THR A 148 2.63 6.59 14.26
CA THR A 148 3.02 7.60 13.27
C THR A 148 1.97 7.73 12.16
N PRO A 149 1.60 8.95 11.72
CA PRO A 149 0.60 9.13 10.67
C PRO A 149 1.03 8.53 9.33
N LEU A 150 0.11 7.86 8.64
CA LEU A 150 0.32 7.43 7.26
C LEU A 150 0.58 8.64 6.35
N ARG A 151 1.45 8.45 5.36
CA ARG A 151 1.80 9.48 4.38
C ARG A 151 1.81 8.91 2.95
N GLY A 152 1.87 9.80 1.98
CA GLY A 152 2.05 9.44 0.58
C GLY A 152 0.97 8.49 0.05
N GLN A 153 1.40 7.41 -0.60
CA GLN A 153 0.51 6.44 -1.24
C GLN A 153 -0.29 5.62 -0.21
N ALA A 154 0.31 5.23 0.91
CA ALA A 154 -0.39 4.49 1.97
C ALA A 154 -1.60 5.26 2.50
N LEU A 155 -1.43 6.56 2.78
CA LEU A 155 -2.53 7.43 3.22
C LEU A 155 -3.62 7.57 2.14
N ARG A 156 -3.23 7.70 0.86
CA ARG A 156 -4.21 7.79 -0.23
C ARG A 156 -5.06 6.54 -0.33
N VAL A 157 -4.45 5.36 -0.29
CA VAL A 157 -5.17 4.08 -0.32
C VAL A 157 -6.11 3.96 0.88
N ALA A 158 -5.63 4.26 2.09
CA ALA A 158 -6.44 4.20 3.31
C ALA A 158 -7.67 5.13 3.22
N ARG A 159 -7.48 6.37 2.79
CA ARG A 159 -8.58 7.34 2.62
C ARG A 159 -9.58 6.90 1.55
N SER A 160 -9.10 6.38 0.41
CA SER A 160 -9.97 5.89 -0.67
C SER A 160 -10.81 4.70 -0.21
N MET A 161 -10.20 3.76 0.53
CA MET A 161 -10.90 2.61 1.07
C MET A 161 -11.94 3.04 2.12
N ASN A 162 -11.59 3.97 3.02
CA ASN A 162 -12.51 4.51 4.03
C ASN A 162 -13.68 5.27 3.38
N ALA A 163 -13.42 6.02 2.31
CA ALA A 163 -14.46 6.70 1.54
C ALA A 163 -15.41 5.70 0.88
N LEU A 164 -14.89 4.58 0.34
CA LEU A 164 -15.71 3.50 -0.21
C LEU A 164 -16.60 2.87 0.86
N VAL A 165 -16.04 2.50 2.02
CA VAL A 165 -16.80 1.95 3.16
C VAL A 165 -17.90 2.90 3.60
N ALA A 166 -17.59 4.18 3.77
CA ALA A 166 -18.55 5.19 4.19
C ALA A 166 -19.69 5.35 3.17
N ARG A 167 -19.37 5.33 1.87
CA ARG A 167 -20.36 5.45 0.79
C ARG A 167 -21.31 4.26 0.76
N LEU A 168 -20.78 3.04 0.84
CA LEU A 168 -21.58 1.81 0.91
C LEU A 168 -22.44 1.78 2.16
N GLY A 169 -21.91 2.21 3.30
CA GLY A 169 -22.66 2.34 4.56
C GLY A 169 -23.81 3.34 4.44
N GLY A 170 -23.58 4.48 3.79
CA GLY A 170 -24.59 5.49 3.52
C GLY A 170 -25.73 4.94 2.64
N ILE A 171 -25.39 4.32 1.52
CA ILE A 171 -26.38 3.70 0.61
C ILE A 171 -27.22 2.66 1.34
N ARG A 172 -26.56 1.73 2.06
CA ARG A 172 -27.27 0.72 2.86
C ARG A 172 -28.26 1.36 3.83
N SER A 173 -27.84 2.38 4.56
CA SER A 173 -28.67 3.04 5.58
C SER A 173 -29.88 3.71 4.94
N GLU A 174 -29.70 4.41 3.82
CA GLU A 174 -30.79 5.08 3.11
C GLU A 174 -31.77 4.09 2.49
N VAL A 175 -31.28 3.01 1.86
CA VAL A 175 -32.15 1.95 1.30
C VAL A 175 -32.99 1.30 2.39
N ILE A 176 -32.38 0.95 3.55
CA ILE A 176 -33.10 0.36 4.68
C ILE A 176 -34.12 1.36 5.25
N ARG A 177 -33.78 2.64 5.35
CA ARG A 177 -34.68 3.70 5.83
C ARG A 177 -35.91 3.81 4.92
N ILE A 178 -35.70 3.94 3.61
CA ILE A 178 -36.80 4.05 2.64
C ILE A 178 -37.67 2.79 2.65
N ALA A 179 -37.08 1.61 2.64
CA ALA A 179 -37.79 0.35 2.72
C ALA A 179 -38.65 0.24 4.00
N GLY A 180 -38.15 0.68 5.13
CA GLY A 180 -38.86 0.71 6.39
C GLY A 180 -39.98 1.75 6.42
N GLU A 181 -39.75 2.95 5.93
CA GLU A 181 -40.74 4.02 5.86
C GLU A 181 -41.93 3.63 4.96
N VAL A 182 -41.63 3.15 3.76
CA VAL A 182 -42.68 2.80 2.77
C VAL A 182 -43.33 1.47 3.11
N GLY A 183 -42.54 0.43 3.39
CA GLY A 183 -43.03 -0.94 3.56
C GLY A 183 -43.63 -1.25 4.93
N THR A 184 -43.13 -0.63 6.00
CA THR A 184 -43.55 -0.97 7.38
C THR A 184 -44.34 0.15 8.02
N ALA A 185 -43.90 1.40 7.89
CA ALA A 185 -44.52 2.54 8.56
C ALA A 185 -45.64 3.20 7.73
N GLY A 186 -45.85 2.82 6.46
CA GLY A 186 -46.80 3.41 5.55
C GLY A 186 -46.56 4.91 5.25
N ARG A 187 -45.34 5.38 5.51
CA ARG A 187 -44.93 6.76 5.25
C ARG A 187 -44.54 6.92 3.78
N LEU A 188 -45.45 7.45 2.99
CA LEU A 188 -45.29 7.59 1.57
C LEU A 188 -44.63 8.91 1.18
N GLY A 189 -43.66 8.88 0.25
CA GLY A 189 -43.00 10.04 -0.33
C GLY A 189 -41.61 10.34 0.17
N GLY A 190 -41.01 9.44 0.98
CA GLY A 190 -39.61 9.52 1.37
C GLY A 190 -38.69 9.33 0.16
N GLN A 191 -37.54 10.03 0.17
CA GLN A 191 -36.48 9.89 -0.83
C GLN A 191 -35.15 9.56 -0.14
N ALA A 192 -34.34 8.70 -0.76
CA ALA A 192 -32.98 8.40 -0.34
C ALA A 192 -32.04 9.54 -0.78
N GLU A 193 -31.17 9.97 0.10
CA GLU A 193 -30.14 10.97 -0.19
C GLU A 193 -28.78 10.49 0.32
N VAL A 194 -27.82 10.30 -0.58
CA VAL A 194 -26.45 9.93 -0.21
C VAL A 194 -25.50 10.99 -0.70
N ARG A 195 -24.85 11.69 0.25
CA ARG A 195 -23.89 12.74 -0.08
C ARG A 195 -22.70 12.19 -0.84
N GLY A 196 -22.36 12.83 -1.96
CA GLY A 196 -21.22 12.45 -2.79
C GLY A 196 -21.43 11.16 -3.60
N ALA A 197 -22.65 10.67 -3.75
CA ALA A 197 -22.96 9.67 -4.74
C ALA A 197 -22.74 10.25 -6.15
N SER A 198 -22.08 9.47 -7.03
CA SER A 198 -21.82 9.84 -8.42
C SER A 198 -21.72 8.59 -9.28
N GLY A 199 -21.98 8.71 -10.59
CA GLY A 199 -21.97 7.58 -11.51
C GLY A 199 -22.95 6.48 -11.09
N ALA A 200 -22.56 5.23 -11.15
CA ALA A 200 -23.43 4.08 -10.83
C ALA A 200 -24.09 4.15 -9.43
N TRP A 201 -23.47 4.82 -8.46
CA TRP A 201 -24.06 5.02 -7.13
C TRP A 201 -25.23 5.98 -7.14
N GLU A 202 -25.13 7.06 -7.93
CA GLU A 202 -26.22 8.01 -8.14
C GLU A 202 -27.39 7.36 -8.91
N GLU A 203 -27.08 6.57 -9.92
CA GLU A 203 -28.09 5.79 -10.68
C GLU A 203 -28.85 4.82 -9.75
N LEU A 204 -28.15 4.12 -8.86
CA LEU A 204 -28.77 3.22 -7.88
C LEU A 204 -29.72 3.98 -6.94
N ILE A 205 -29.31 5.11 -6.39
CA ILE A 205 -30.16 5.94 -5.51
C ILE A 205 -31.35 6.49 -6.28
N SER A 206 -31.18 6.92 -7.53
CA SER A 206 -32.24 7.39 -8.40
C SER A 206 -33.28 6.29 -8.69
N ALA A 207 -32.80 5.06 -8.94
CA ALA A 207 -33.71 3.90 -9.15
C ALA A 207 -34.51 3.55 -7.88
N VAL A 208 -33.90 3.61 -6.69
CA VAL A 208 -34.57 3.43 -5.40
C VAL A 208 -35.64 4.52 -5.19
N ASN A 209 -35.31 5.78 -5.48
CA ASN A 209 -36.27 6.91 -5.38
C ASN A 209 -37.43 6.77 -6.34
N LEU A 210 -37.17 6.34 -7.57
CA LEU A 210 -38.22 6.07 -8.56
C LEU A 210 -39.16 4.94 -8.09
N LEU A 211 -38.61 3.86 -7.55
CA LEU A 211 -39.41 2.76 -6.99
C LEU A 211 -40.29 3.26 -5.83
N ALA A 212 -39.75 4.03 -4.90
CA ALA A 212 -40.48 4.60 -3.77
C ALA A 212 -41.60 5.56 -4.23
N ALA A 213 -41.34 6.40 -5.24
CA ALA A 213 -42.31 7.30 -5.82
C ALA A 213 -43.46 6.55 -6.51
N ASN A 214 -43.15 5.53 -7.33
CA ASN A 214 -44.15 4.69 -7.99
C ASN A 214 -45.03 3.97 -6.97
N LEU A 215 -44.46 3.34 -5.95
CA LEU A 215 -45.20 2.68 -4.89
C LEU A 215 -46.13 3.66 -4.13
N THR A 216 -45.58 4.85 -3.81
CA THR A 216 -46.37 5.94 -3.21
C THR A 216 -47.57 6.32 -4.05
N SER A 217 -47.40 6.49 -5.36
CA SER A 217 -48.46 6.84 -6.29
C SER A 217 -49.53 5.76 -6.37
N GLN A 218 -49.12 4.50 -6.48
CA GLN A 218 -50.06 3.35 -6.55
C GLN A 218 -50.89 3.22 -5.26
N VAL A 219 -50.25 3.27 -4.07
CA VAL A 219 -50.96 3.16 -2.79
C VAL A 219 -51.96 4.33 -2.60
N ARG A 220 -51.58 5.56 -2.97
CA ARG A 220 -52.48 6.73 -2.90
C ARG A 220 -53.65 6.57 -3.84
N ASN A 221 -53.44 6.09 -5.07
CA ASN A 221 -54.53 5.85 -6.04
C ASN A 221 -55.51 4.79 -5.53
N ILE A 222 -55.00 3.66 -4.99
CA ILE A 222 -55.85 2.63 -4.38
C ILE A 222 -56.67 3.22 -3.22
N ALA A 223 -56.07 3.99 -2.33
CA ALA A 223 -56.75 4.62 -1.21
C ALA A 223 -57.84 5.59 -1.66
N LEU A 224 -57.60 6.40 -2.72
CA LEU A 224 -58.56 7.31 -3.30
C LEU A 224 -59.76 6.56 -3.90
N VAL A 225 -59.48 5.50 -4.69
CA VAL A 225 -60.57 4.70 -5.31
C VAL A 225 -61.36 3.95 -4.24
N THR A 226 -60.70 3.34 -3.27
CA THR A 226 -61.39 2.64 -2.17
C THR A 226 -62.27 3.58 -1.36
N THR A 227 -61.80 4.81 -1.10
CA THR A 227 -62.58 5.83 -0.38
C THR A 227 -63.78 6.29 -1.22
N ALA A 228 -63.64 6.44 -2.53
CA ALA A 228 -64.75 6.80 -3.44
C ALA A 228 -65.80 5.69 -3.48
N VAL A 229 -65.39 4.44 -3.61
CA VAL A 229 -66.31 3.27 -3.57
C VAL A 229 -67.04 3.20 -2.24
N ALA A 230 -66.37 3.42 -1.11
CA ALA A 230 -67.04 3.45 0.21
C ALA A 230 -68.06 4.56 0.36
N ARG A 231 -67.98 5.63 -0.46
CA ARG A 231 -68.97 6.73 -0.54
C ARG A 231 -70.02 6.53 -1.61
N GLY A 232 -70.03 5.39 -2.28
CA GLY A 232 -71.01 5.07 -3.34
C GLY A 232 -70.64 5.55 -4.75
N ASP A 233 -69.48 6.14 -4.97
CA ASP A 233 -68.97 6.52 -6.27
C ASP A 233 -68.22 5.34 -6.92
N LEU A 234 -68.89 4.61 -7.77
CA LEU A 234 -68.42 3.47 -8.55
C LEU A 234 -67.81 3.86 -9.91
N SER A 235 -67.73 5.14 -10.23
CA SER A 235 -67.20 5.63 -11.51
C SER A 235 -65.63 5.60 -11.56
N ARG A 236 -64.97 5.56 -10.44
CA ARG A 236 -63.53 5.61 -10.34
C ARG A 236 -62.91 4.24 -10.56
N LYS A 237 -61.82 4.23 -11.34
CA LYS A 237 -61.01 3.01 -11.62
C LYS A 237 -59.61 3.17 -11.07
N ILE A 238 -59.02 2.08 -10.61
CA ILE A 238 -57.60 2.03 -10.27
C ILE A 238 -56.81 2.08 -11.58
N THR A 239 -56.02 3.11 -11.78
CA THR A 239 -55.06 3.23 -12.89
C THR A 239 -53.65 2.98 -12.34
N VAL A 240 -53.03 1.88 -12.76
CA VAL A 240 -51.64 1.57 -12.47
C VAL A 240 -50.85 1.96 -13.71
N PRO A 241 -49.76 2.78 -13.58
CA PRO A 241 -48.93 3.14 -14.70
C PRO A 241 -48.14 1.94 -15.21
#